data_69121e8fb095a9c8411c7c2e62d34821
#
_entry.id   69121e8fb095a9c8411c7c2e62d34821
#
_cell.length_a   1.000
_cell.length_b   1.000
_cell.length_c   1.000
_cell.angle_alpha   90.00
_cell.angle_beta   90.00
_cell.angle_gamma   90.00
#
_symmetry.space_group_name_H-M   'P 1'
#
loop_
_entity.id
_entity.type
_entity.pdbx_description
1 polymer ?
#
loop_
_entity_poly.entity_id
_entity_poly.type
_entity_poly.pdbx_seq_one_letter_code
_entity_poly.pdbx_strand_id
1 'polypeptide(L)'
;DRLNAFAYTDSCAGDFVRQFRELPQWKNTVIVFVPDHLGAYPEHIDNLSVERYRIPLLMVGGAVREPRRIDVYGSQHDIAATLLAQLALPHDEFVFSKDMLNPASPHFAFFTVPDAFGMVTADNQVIFNCQAGTVVVDEGTAKGKNLPLGKAYLQKLYDDIAKR
;
A
#
# COMPACT_ATOMS: atom_id res chain seq x y z
N ASP A 1 -25.33 7.23 9.47
CA ASP A 1 -24.42 6.56 10.39
C ASP A 1 -23.30 5.87 9.60
N ARG A 2 -22.01 6.16 9.95
CA ARG A 2 -20.84 5.65 9.23
C ARG A 2 -20.73 4.13 9.28
N LEU A 3 -21.09 3.50 10.41
CA LEU A 3 -21.11 2.04 10.53
C LEU A 3 -22.05 1.39 9.54
N ASN A 4 -23.24 1.97 9.37
CA ASN A 4 -24.20 1.46 8.39
C ASN A 4 -23.69 1.60 6.96
N ALA A 5 -22.93 2.69 6.66
CA ALA A 5 -22.31 2.86 5.35
C ALA A 5 -21.23 1.81 5.09
N PHE A 6 -20.38 1.51 6.09
CA PHE A 6 -19.40 0.44 5.98
C PHE A 6 -20.04 -0.94 5.82
N ALA A 7 -21.04 -1.25 6.64
CA ALA A 7 -21.77 -2.51 6.54
C ALA A 7 -22.48 -2.68 5.18
N TYR A 8 -23.04 -1.59 4.66
CA TYR A 8 -23.67 -1.60 3.34
C TYR A 8 -22.64 -1.82 2.22
N THR A 9 -21.50 -1.11 2.28
CA THR A 9 -20.43 -1.27 1.28
C THR A 9 -19.87 -2.70 1.30
N ASP A 10 -19.62 -3.26 2.48
CA ASP A 10 -19.14 -4.63 2.66
C ASP A 10 -20.14 -5.64 2.10
N SER A 11 -21.45 -5.44 2.39
CA SER A 11 -22.53 -6.27 1.83
C SER A 11 -22.56 -6.21 0.30
N CYS A 12 -22.48 -5.00 -0.28
CA CYS A 12 -22.47 -4.82 -1.73
C CYS A 12 -21.23 -5.47 -2.38
N ALA A 13 -20.05 -5.33 -1.78
CA ALA A 13 -18.83 -5.97 -2.25
C ALA A 13 -18.96 -7.50 -2.21
N GLY A 14 -19.48 -8.04 -1.11
CA GLY A 14 -19.75 -9.47 -0.97
C GLY A 14 -20.76 -9.99 -1.98
N ASP A 15 -21.87 -9.25 -2.22
CA ASP A 15 -22.89 -9.59 -3.23
C ASP A 15 -22.29 -9.57 -4.63
N PHE A 16 -21.49 -8.55 -4.96
CA PHE A 16 -20.80 -8.47 -6.23
C PHE A 16 -19.91 -9.71 -6.47
N VAL A 17 -19.10 -10.08 -5.50
CA VAL A 17 -18.22 -11.26 -5.61
C VAL A 17 -19.03 -12.53 -5.77
N ARG A 18 -20.12 -12.71 -5.00
CA ARG A 18 -21.00 -13.89 -5.13
C ARG A 18 -21.59 -14.01 -6.52
N GLN A 19 -22.16 -12.92 -7.06
CA GLN A 19 -22.76 -12.90 -8.40
C GLN A 19 -21.71 -13.10 -9.50
N PHE A 20 -20.56 -12.43 -9.39
CA PHE A 20 -19.47 -12.53 -10.36
C PHE A 20 -18.86 -13.92 -10.42
N ARG A 21 -18.86 -14.63 -9.29
CA ARG A 21 -18.37 -16.00 -9.18
C ARG A 21 -19.13 -17.01 -10.05
N GLU A 22 -20.39 -16.73 -10.36
CA GLU A 22 -21.24 -17.56 -11.24
C GLU A 22 -20.95 -17.32 -12.73
N LEU A 23 -20.18 -16.30 -13.08
CA LEU A 23 -19.88 -15.96 -14.47
C LEU A 23 -18.66 -16.74 -15.00
N PRO A 24 -18.63 -17.08 -16.29
CA PRO A 24 -17.49 -17.77 -16.91
C PRO A 24 -16.16 -17.02 -16.79
N GLN A 25 -16.21 -15.69 -16.69
CA GLN A 25 -15.06 -14.81 -16.54
C GLN A 25 -14.34 -14.98 -15.19
N TRP A 26 -15.04 -15.45 -14.17
CA TRP A 26 -14.49 -15.65 -12.82
C TRP A 26 -13.14 -16.36 -12.83
N LYS A 27 -13.04 -17.47 -13.58
CA LYS A 27 -11.84 -18.33 -13.61
C LYS A 27 -10.56 -17.61 -14.07
N ASN A 28 -10.70 -16.53 -14.84
CA ASN A 28 -9.59 -15.76 -15.40
C ASN A 28 -9.52 -14.33 -14.80
N THR A 29 -10.18 -14.08 -13.67
CA THR A 29 -10.26 -12.76 -13.07
C THR A 29 -9.57 -12.74 -11.71
N VAL A 30 -8.85 -11.65 -11.44
CA VAL A 30 -8.43 -11.22 -10.11
C VAL A 30 -9.16 -9.92 -9.80
N ILE A 31 -9.83 -9.87 -8.66
CA ILE A 31 -10.45 -8.66 -8.11
C ILE A 31 -9.56 -8.21 -6.96
N VAL A 32 -9.16 -6.94 -6.99
CA VAL A 32 -8.32 -6.33 -5.96
C VAL A 32 -9.17 -5.36 -5.16
N PHE A 33 -9.30 -5.61 -3.86
CA PHE A 33 -9.91 -4.69 -2.92
C PHE A 33 -8.81 -3.97 -2.14
N VAL A 34 -8.80 -2.67 -2.25
CA VAL A 34 -7.86 -1.80 -1.53
C VAL A 34 -8.56 -0.49 -1.19
N PRO A 35 -8.57 -0.05 0.07
CA PRO A 35 -9.06 1.28 0.41
C PRO A 35 -8.05 2.34 -0.04
N ASP A 36 -8.54 3.56 -0.22
CA ASP A 36 -7.70 4.73 -0.51
C ASP A 36 -6.82 5.11 0.69
N HIS A 37 -7.42 5.10 1.89
CA HIS A 37 -6.75 5.36 3.15
C HIS A 37 -7.60 4.85 4.32
N LEU A 38 -7.05 4.79 5.52
CA LEU A 38 -7.81 4.53 6.73
C LEU A 38 -8.61 5.78 7.12
N GLY A 39 -9.91 5.61 7.35
CA GLY A 39 -10.77 6.68 7.85
C GLY A 39 -10.47 7.05 9.31
N ALA A 40 -10.91 8.24 9.74
CA ALA A 40 -10.87 8.66 11.14
C ALA A 40 -12.05 8.07 11.93
N TYR A 41 -12.18 6.73 11.94
CA TYR A 41 -13.25 6.01 12.63
C TYR A 41 -12.73 4.63 13.07
N PRO A 42 -13.12 4.12 14.27
CA PRO A 42 -14.02 4.75 15.26
C PRO A 42 -13.41 5.93 16.00
N GLU A 43 -12.08 6.07 15.99
CA GLU A 43 -11.34 7.10 16.68
C GLU A 43 -10.55 7.98 15.70
N HIS A 44 -10.19 9.17 16.16
CA HIS A 44 -9.30 10.04 15.40
C HIS A 44 -7.87 9.48 15.45
N ILE A 45 -7.30 9.20 14.28
CA ILE A 45 -5.90 8.82 14.15
C ILE A 45 -5.16 10.00 13.52
N ASP A 46 -4.09 10.45 14.20
CA ASP A 46 -3.28 11.57 13.74
C ASP A 46 -2.70 11.32 12.34
N ASN A 47 -2.61 12.39 11.55
CA ASN A 47 -2.02 12.33 10.20
C ASN A 47 -0.54 11.97 10.23
N LEU A 48 0.16 12.22 11.33
CA LEU A 48 1.56 11.88 11.54
C LEU A 48 1.71 10.55 12.33
N SER A 49 0.76 9.62 12.16
CA SER A 49 0.81 8.27 12.70
C SER A 49 0.94 7.24 11.59
N VAL A 50 1.81 6.25 11.74
CA VAL A 50 1.98 5.14 10.79
C VAL A 50 0.68 4.32 10.67
N GLU A 51 -0.04 4.15 11.77
CA GLU A 51 -1.30 3.39 11.81
C GLU A 51 -2.36 3.93 10.83
N ARG A 52 -2.35 5.23 10.57
CA ARG A 52 -3.28 5.86 9.63
C ARG A 52 -3.11 5.36 8.20
N TYR A 53 -1.92 4.92 7.82
CA TYR A 53 -1.56 4.48 6.46
C TYR A 53 -1.49 2.96 6.32
N ARG A 54 -1.80 2.24 7.40
CA ARG A 54 -1.88 0.79 7.39
C ARG A 54 -3.24 0.34 6.86
N ILE A 55 -3.28 -0.02 5.59
CA ILE A 55 -4.50 -0.46 4.91
C ILE A 55 -4.42 -1.94 4.50
N PRO A 56 -5.56 -2.65 4.45
CA PRO A 56 -5.60 -3.99 3.91
C PRO A 56 -5.50 -3.99 2.38
N LEU A 57 -4.94 -5.05 1.83
CA LEU A 57 -4.98 -5.39 0.42
C LEU A 57 -5.49 -6.82 0.30
N LEU A 58 -6.61 -7.01 -0.40
CA LEU A 58 -7.23 -8.31 -0.62
C LEU A 58 -7.30 -8.61 -2.11
N MET A 59 -6.81 -9.76 -2.52
CA MET A 59 -6.92 -10.27 -3.88
C MET A 59 -7.78 -11.53 -3.88
N VAL A 60 -8.87 -11.51 -4.65
CA VAL A 60 -9.81 -12.64 -4.80
C VAL A 60 -10.09 -12.89 -6.27
N GLY A 61 -10.60 -14.06 -6.59
CA GLY A 61 -10.99 -14.42 -7.96
C GLY A 61 -10.53 -15.83 -8.32
N GLY A 62 -11.08 -16.36 -9.40
CA GLY A 62 -10.77 -17.71 -9.87
C GLY A 62 -9.33 -17.87 -10.37
N ALA A 63 -8.65 -16.78 -10.69
CA ALA A 63 -7.23 -16.80 -11.06
C ALA A 63 -6.29 -16.85 -9.85
N VAL A 64 -6.78 -16.61 -8.64
CA VAL A 64 -6.02 -16.78 -7.40
C VAL A 64 -5.94 -18.26 -7.07
N ARG A 65 -4.77 -18.86 -7.26
CA ARG A 65 -4.59 -20.34 -7.15
C ARG A 65 -4.72 -20.87 -5.73
N GLU A 66 -4.16 -20.13 -4.78
CA GLU A 66 -4.09 -20.56 -3.38
C GLU A 66 -4.38 -19.40 -2.44
N PRO A 67 -5.25 -19.61 -1.42
CA PRO A 67 -5.42 -18.64 -0.36
C PRO A 67 -4.13 -18.59 0.48
N ARG A 68 -3.56 -17.39 0.64
CA ARG A 68 -2.38 -17.17 1.47
C ARG A 68 -2.40 -15.79 2.09
N ARG A 69 -1.79 -15.66 3.25
CA ARG A 69 -1.46 -14.38 3.85
C ARG A 69 -0.06 -13.96 3.42
N ILE A 70 0.09 -12.69 3.07
CA ILE A 70 1.35 -12.10 2.64
C ILE A 70 1.68 -11.00 3.64
N ASP A 71 2.74 -11.22 4.43
CA ASP A 71 3.18 -10.30 5.47
C ASP A 71 4.43 -9.55 4.99
N VAL A 72 4.24 -8.65 4.02
CA VAL A 72 5.29 -7.77 3.50
C VAL A 72 4.85 -6.31 3.57
N TYR A 73 5.82 -5.41 3.66
CA TYR A 73 5.55 -3.98 3.56
C TYR A 73 5.55 -3.55 2.09
N GLY A 74 4.53 -2.82 1.71
CA GLY A 74 4.37 -2.27 0.37
C GLY A 74 3.45 -1.05 0.39
N SER A 75 3.40 -0.35 -0.72
CA SER A 75 2.54 0.82 -0.94
C SER A 75 1.52 0.53 -2.03
N GLN A 76 0.48 1.34 -2.14
CA GLN A 76 -0.55 1.19 -3.19
C GLN A 76 0.04 1.21 -4.61
N HIS A 77 1.08 2.00 -4.86
CA HIS A 77 1.75 2.04 -6.16
C HIS A 77 2.48 0.73 -6.51
N ASP A 78 2.76 -0.14 -5.54
CA ASP A 78 3.37 -1.45 -5.77
C ASP A 78 2.38 -2.48 -6.35
N ILE A 79 1.09 -2.18 -6.32
CA ILE A 79 0.04 -3.05 -6.89
C ILE A 79 0.27 -3.21 -8.39
N ALA A 80 0.69 -2.16 -9.11
CA ALA A 80 0.90 -2.21 -10.56
C ALA A 80 1.97 -3.24 -10.95
N ALA A 81 3.20 -3.11 -10.43
CA ALA A 81 4.28 -4.06 -10.73
C ALA A 81 3.94 -5.47 -10.23
N THR A 82 3.28 -5.59 -9.07
CA THR A 82 2.87 -6.88 -8.54
C THR A 82 1.91 -7.60 -9.48
N LEU A 83 0.87 -6.92 -9.98
CA LEU A 83 -0.09 -7.54 -10.90
C LEU A 83 0.54 -7.86 -12.25
N LEU A 84 1.33 -6.95 -12.82
CA LEU A 84 2.01 -7.17 -14.10
C LEU A 84 2.99 -8.35 -14.03
N ALA A 85 3.74 -8.47 -12.93
CA ALA A 85 4.64 -9.61 -12.70
C ALA A 85 3.89 -10.95 -12.65
N GLN A 86 2.71 -11.00 -11.98
CA GLN A 86 1.88 -12.21 -11.96
C GLN A 86 1.32 -12.57 -13.35
N LEU A 87 1.19 -11.59 -14.24
CA LEU A 87 0.76 -11.79 -15.62
C LEU A 87 1.94 -12.06 -16.58
N ALA A 88 3.17 -12.13 -16.06
CA ALA A 88 4.41 -12.22 -16.83
C ALA A 88 4.56 -11.08 -17.87
N LEU A 89 4.08 -9.89 -17.54
CA LEU A 89 4.19 -8.68 -18.33
C LEU A 89 5.33 -7.79 -17.85
N PRO A 90 6.01 -7.05 -18.76
CA PRO A 90 7.01 -6.07 -18.37
C PRO A 90 6.42 -4.98 -17.47
N HIS A 91 7.19 -4.52 -16.50
CA HIS A 91 6.78 -3.48 -15.56
C HIS A 91 7.89 -2.49 -15.21
N ASP A 92 8.98 -2.49 -15.98
CA ASP A 92 10.15 -1.63 -15.78
C ASP A 92 9.84 -0.13 -15.91
N GLU A 93 8.77 0.22 -16.63
CA GLU A 93 8.30 1.61 -16.77
C GLU A 93 7.74 2.16 -15.45
N PHE A 94 7.31 1.30 -14.53
CA PHE A 94 6.79 1.68 -13.23
C PHE A 94 7.93 1.79 -12.22
N VAL A 95 8.86 2.72 -12.44
CA VAL A 95 10.13 2.86 -11.71
C VAL A 95 10.02 2.97 -10.18
N PHE A 96 8.86 3.37 -9.65
CA PHE A 96 8.55 3.44 -8.22
C PHE A 96 7.73 2.27 -7.69
N SER A 97 7.27 1.39 -8.60
CA SER A 97 6.48 0.21 -8.24
C SER A 97 7.38 -1.03 -8.20
N LYS A 98 7.21 -1.85 -7.21
CA LYS A 98 7.96 -3.10 -7.04
C LYS A 98 7.02 -4.28 -6.86
N ASP A 99 7.41 -5.45 -7.34
CA ASP A 99 6.64 -6.68 -7.12
C ASP A 99 6.73 -7.10 -5.65
N MET A 100 5.63 -6.94 -4.92
CA MET A 100 5.52 -7.30 -3.50
C MET A 100 5.60 -8.82 -3.27
N LEU A 101 5.34 -9.63 -4.29
CA LEU A 101 5.37 -11.09 -4.19
C LEU A 101 6.74 -11.68 -4.51
N ASN A 102 7.66 -10.88 -5.05
CA ASN A 102 9.03 -11.30 -5.31
C ASN A 102 9.87 -11.15 -4.03
N PRO A 103 10.38 -12.25 -3.44
CA PRO A 103 11.20 -12.17 -2.23
C PRO A 103 12.52 -11.40 -2.41
N ALA A 104 12.97 -11.18 -3.64
CA ALA A 104 14.17 -10.38 -3.94
C ALA A 104 13.85 -8.88 -4.03
N SER A 105 12.59 -8.48 -4.08
CA SER A 105 12.20 -7.06 -4.06
C SER A 105 12.46 -6.43 -2.69
N PRO A 106 12.85 -5.15 -2.64
CA PRO A 106 12.91 -4.45 -1.36
C PRO A 106 11.51 -4.24 -0.80
N HIS A 107 11.25 -4.75 0.42
CA HIS A 107 9.95 -4.65 1.07
C HIS A 107 9.91 -3.46 2.01
N PHE A 108 9.36 -2.36 1.55
CA PHE A 108 9.08 -1.16 2.32
C PHE A 108 7.77 -0.51 1.88
N ALA A 109 7.13 0.23 2.77
CA ALA A 109 6.05 1.14 2.45
C ALA A 109 6.55 2.59 2.50
N PHE A 110 6.09 3.42 1.58
CA PHE A 110 6.35 4.85 1.54
C PHE A 110 5.05 5.60 1.34
N PHE A 111 4.84 6.67 2.10
CA PHE A 111 3.69 7.54 1.97
C PHE A 111 4.08 9.00 2.20
N THR A 112 3.29 9.90 1.64
CA THR A 112 3.44 11.36 1.86
C THR A 112 2.15 11.94 2.39
N VAL A 113 2.29 12.96 3.19
CA VAL A 113 1.22 13.84 3.66
C VAL A 113 1.68 15.28 3.49
N PRO A 114 0.83 16.28 3.65
CA PRO A 114 1.29 17.67 3.66
C PRO A 114 2.49 17.83 4.60
N ASP A 115 3.57 18.36 4.04
CA ASP A 115 4.83 18.68 4.76
C ASP A 115 5.57 17.51 5.40
N ALA A 116 5.17 16.25 5.16
CA ALA A 116 5.87 15.10 5.75
C ALA A 116 5.87 13.87 4.84
N PHE A 117 6.78 12.95 5.13
CA PHE A 117 6.74 11.59 4.58
C PHE A 117 6.91 10.54 5.67
N GLY A 118 6.43 9.35 5.38
CA GLY A 118 6.71 8.14 6.17
C GLY A 118 7.36 7.05 5.34
N MET A 119 8.27 6.31 5.96
CA MET A 119 8.87 5.10 5.40
C MET A 119 8.88 4.00 6.46
N VAL A 120 8.40 2.82 6.06
CA VAL A 120 8.18 1.68 6.96
C VAL A 120 8.81 0.43 6.37
N THR A 121 9.62 -0.22 7.18
CA THR A 121 10.20 -1.55 6.93
C THR A 121 9.91 -2.46 8.13
N ALA A 122 10.32 -3.71 8.06
CA ALA A 122 10.15 -4.66 9.16
C ALA A 122 10.89 -4.25 10.44
N ASP A 123 11.99 -3.52 10.31
CA ASP A 123 12.92 -3.17 11.40
C ASP A 123 12.91 -1.69 11.79
N ASN A 124 12.28 -0.81 10.99
CA ASN A 124 12.19 0.61 11.32
C ASN A 124 10.97 1.30 10.69
N GLN A 125 10.31 2.16 11.46
CA GLN A 125 9.23 3.04 11.03
C GLN A 125 9.66 4.48 11.29
N VAL A 126 9.63 5.33 10.27
CA VAL A 126 9.98 6.74 10.41
C VAL A 126 8.91 7.63 9.80
N ILE A 127 8.57 8.72 10.48
CA ILE A 127 7.85 9.87 9.91
C ILE A 127 8.73 11.10 10.12
N PHE A 128 8.98 11.82 9.04
CA PHE A 128 9.78 13.04 9.03
C PHE A 128 8.95 14.21 8.51
N ASN A 129 8.89 15.27 9.32
CA ASN A 129 8.28 16.54 8.91
C ASN A 129 9.32 17.37 8.16
N CYS A 130 9.07 17.57 6.87
CA CYS A 130 10.00 18.28 5.96
C CYS A 130 10.03 19.79 6.25
N GLN A 131 8.89 20.39 6.62
CA GLN A 131 8.81 21.81 6.92
C GLN A 131 9.52 22.16 8.23
N ALA A 132 9.26 21.37 9.27
CA ALA A 132 9.91 21.56 10.58
C ALA A 132 11.35 21.03 10.61
N GLY A 133 11.75 20.19 9.65
CA GLY A 133 13.08 19.57 9.62
C GLY A 133 13.31 18.54 10.75
N THR A 134 12.22 17.97 11.31
CA THR A 134 12.30 17.11 12.50
C THR A 134 11.73 15.71 12.26
N VAL A 135 12.29 14.73 12.97
CA VAL A 135 11.73 13.38 13.06
C VAL A 135 10.55 13.40 14.05
N VAL A 136 9.38 12.94 13.59
CA VAL A 136 8.15 12.84 14.39
C VAL A 136 8.02 11.44 14.99
N VAL A 137 8.31 10.42 14.18
CA VAL A 137 8.31 9.01 14.59
C VAL A 137 9.62 8.37 14.15
N ASP A 138 10.25 7.62 15.02
CA ASP A 138 11.38 6.75 14.70
C ASP A 138 11.37 5.55 15.65
N GLU A 139 10.76 4.46 15.19
CA GLU A 139 10.50 3.27 16.00
C GLU A 139 11.02 2.01 15.33
N GLY A 140 11.19 0.96 16.12
CA GLY A 140 11.69 -0.35 15.68
C GLY A 140 13.09 -0.68 16.23
N THR A 141 13.64 -1.78 15.76
CA THR A 141 14.94 -2.31 16.20
C THR A 141 16.13 -1.61 15.53
N ALA A 142 15.91 -0.97 14.38
CA ALA A 142 16.93 -0.28 13.58
C ALA A 142 16.60 1.21 13.40
N LYS A 143 16.43 1.94 14.52
CA LYS A 143 16.12 3.38 14.52
C LYS A 143 17.13 4.17 13.67
N GLY A 144 16.64 5.18 12.96
CA GLY A 144 17.43 6.04 12.07
C GLY A 144 17.71 5.45 10.68
N LYS A 145 17.50 4.16 10.45
CA LYS A 145 17.84 3.49 9.20
C LYS A 145 17.02 4.03 8.00
N ASN A 146 15.71 4.22 8.19
CA ASN A 146 14.81 4.61 7.11
C ASN A 146 14.85 6.11 6.80
N LEU A 147 15.35 6.96 7.68
CA LEU A 147 15.36 8.40 7.46
C LEU A 147 16.15 8.83 6.20
N PRO A 148 17.42 8.42 6.02
CA PRO A 148 18.16 8.78 4.81
C PRO A 148 17.56 8.14 3.57
N LEU A 149 17.03 6.92 3.66
CA LEU A 149 16.38 6.23 2.54
C LEU A 149 15.10 6.94 2.12
N GLY A 150 14.26 7.33 3.07
CA GLY A 150 13.01 8.06 2.81
C GLY A 150 13.26 9.44 2.20
N LYS A 151 14.28 10.17 2.66
CA LYS A 151 14.70 11.44 2.05
C LYS A 151 15.16 11.24 0.60
N ALA A 152 15.99 10.24 0.35
CA ALA A 152 16.46 9.93 -1.00
C ALA A 152 15.31 9.51 -1.94
N TYR A 153 14.35 8.72 -1.43
CA TYR A 153 13.17 8.30 -2.18
C TYR A 153 12.29 9.51 -2.54
N LEU A 154 12.01 10.39 -1.57
CA LEU A 154 11.24 11.61 -1.81
C LEU A 154 11.92 12.52 -2.84
N GLN A 155 13.24 12.71 -2.73
CA GLN A 155 14.01 13.49 -3.71
C GLN A 155 13.89 12.90 -5.12
N LYS A 156 13.98 11.56 -5.24
CA LYS A 156 13.84 10.87 -6.52
C LYS A 156 12.45 11.06 -7.12
N LEU A 157 11.39 11.07 -6.31
CA LEU A 157 10.03 11.37 -6.75
C LEU A 157 9.93 12.80 -7.31
N TYR A 158 10.47 13.79 -6.61
CA TYR A 158 10.47 15.17 -7.10
C TYR A 158 11.29 15.34 -8.38
N ASP A 159 12.45 14.67 -8.49
CA ASP A 159 13.29 14.70 -9.69
C ASP A 159 12.57 14.07 -10.91
N ASP A 160 11.76 13.04 -10.68
CA ASP A 160 10.96 12.41 -11.74
C ASP A 160 9.81 13.33 -12.18
N ILE A 161 9.08 13.90 -11.24
CA ILE A 161 7.98 14.85 -11.52
C ILE A 161 8.51 16.07 -12.31
N ALA A 162 9.68 16.59 -11.92
CA ALA A 162 10.27 17.75 -12.59
C ALA A 162 10.73 17.49 -14.04
N LYS A 163 10.85 16.21 -14.45
CA LYS A 163 11.26 15.82 -15.82
C LYS A 163 10.08 15.53 -16.73
N ARG A 164 8.88 15.42 -16.18
CA ARG A 164 7.63 15.15 -16.92
C ARG A 164 6.93 16.43 -17.34
#